data_8aee002c513bcdb8f485257a5abdbd4c
#
_entry.id   8aee002c513bcdb8f485257a5abdbd4c
#
_cell.length_a   1.000
_cell.length_b   1.000
_cell.length_c   1.000
_cell.angle_alpha   90.00
_cell.angle_beta   90.00
_cell.angle_gamma   90.00
#
_symmetry.space_group_name_H-M   'P 1'
#
loop_
_entity.id
_entity.type
_entity.pdbx_description
1 polymer ?
#
loop_
_entity_poly.entity_id
_entity_poly.type
_entity_poly.pdbx_seq_one_letter_code
_entity_poly.pdbx_strand_id
1 'polypeptide(L)'
;MEIHPLGPAQTDDAADLFGSNASTRGCWCMWFLLPVRDVQAGWGDTNRGRFEMLATETSPPGGLLAYQDGKAVGWCAMGPRTRYPRAAGSKLMAQRDPDEDADVWFVPCFFVRTGSRRAGITEQLLRAVVAYAGEHGATAVEGFPLAGDGPHKTDRYLGTEPLFAACGFTAIARPTPRRVIMRRELAY
;
A
#
# COMPACT_ATOMS: atom_id res chain seq x y z
N MET A 1 0.53 -19.74 -1.01
CA MET A 1 0.15 -18.43 -1.58
C MET A 1 1.40 -17.86 -2.23
N GLU A 2 1.29 -17.41 -3.46
CA GLU A 2 2.38 -16.78 -4.19
C GLU A 2 2.21 -15.26 -4.11
N ILE A 3 3.35 -14.53 -4.12
CA ILE A 3 3.34 -13.06 -4.12
C ILE A 3 4.28 -12.59 -5.22
N HIS A 4 3.77 -11.76 -6.11
CA HIS A 4 4.50 -11.23 -7.25
C HIS A 4 4.51 -9.70 -7.25
N PRO A 5 5.64 -9.07 -7.60
CA PRO A 5 5.68 -7.62 -7.83
C PRO A 5 4.81 -7.25 -9.05
N LEU A 6 4.21 -6.06 -8.99
CA LEU A 6 3.47 -5.52 -10.13
C LEU A 6 4.43 -5.26 -11.29
N GLY A 7 4.10 -5.83 -12.42
CA GLY A 7 4.78 -5.60 -13.69
C GLY A 7 3.77 -5.75 -14.84
N PRO A 8 4.22 -5.62 -16.10
CA PRO A 8 3.33 -5.71 -17.26
C PRO A 8 2.51 -7.01 -17.29
N ALA A 9 3.11 -8.13 -16.90
CA ALA A 9 2.45 -9.44 -16.90
C ALA A 9 1.33 -9.57 -15.84
N GLN A 10 1.33 -8.75 -14.80
CA GLN A 10 0.35 -8.76 -13.71
C GLN A 10 -0.79 -7.74 -13.90
N THR A 11 -0.79 -6.97 -14.97
CA THR A 11 -1.73 -5.85 -15.16
C THR A 11 -3.17 -6.33 -15.29
N ASP A 12 -3.42 -7.40 -16.03
CA ASP A 12 -4.77 -7.97 -16.22
C ASP A 12 -5.29 -8.59 -14.91
N ASP A 13 -4.43 -9.27 -14.15
CA ASP A 13 -4.78 -9.83 -12.85
C ASP A 13 -5.14 -8.74 -11.83
N ALA A 14 -4.39 -7.64 -11.84
CA ALA A 14 -4.69 -6.47 -11.03
C ALA A 14 -6.02 -5.82 -11.46
N ALA A 15 -6.30 -5.78 -12.76
CA ALA A 15 -7.56 -5.28 -13.28
C ALA A 15 -8.76 -6.13 -12.83
N ASP A 16 -8.66 -7.46 -12.89
CA ASP A 16 -9.68 -8.37 -12.36
C ASP A 16 -9.86 -8.18 -10.84
N LEU A 17 -8.76 -8.06 -10.10
CA LEU A 17 -8.81 -7.84 -8.66
C LEU A 17 -9.52 -6.52 -8.31
N PHE A 18 -9.12 -5.39 -8.90
CA PHE A 18 -9.70 -4.07 -8.62
C PHE A 18 -11.12 -3.93 -9.15
N GLY A 19 -11.45 -4.55 -10.27
CA GLY A 19 -12.79 -4.61 -10.83
C GLY A 19 -13.82 -5.25 -9.91
N SER A 20 -13.38 -6.07 -8.95
CA SER A 20 -14.24 -6.76 -7.98
C SER A 20 -14.92 -5.86 -6.94
N ASN A 21 -14.54 -4.58 -6.85
CA ASN A 21 -15.09 -3.63 -5.86
C ASN A 21 -15.19 -2.22 -6.45
N ALA A 22 -16.32 -1.54 -6.21
CA ALA A 22 -16.60 -0.22 -6.77
C ALA A 22 -15.56 0.85 -6.41
N SER A 23 -15.04 0.83 -5.17
CA SER A 23 -14.03 1.81 -4.73
C SER A 23 -12.69 1.59 -5.43
N THR A 24 -12.22 0.33 -5.52
CA THR A 24 -10.94 0.02 -6.17
C THR A 24 -11.00 0.21 -7.67
N ARG A 25 -12.13 -0.15 -8.31
CA ARG A 25 -12.38 0.04 -9.74
C ARG A 25 -12.34 1.52 -10.18
N GLY A 26 -12.59 2.45 -9.25
CA GLY A 26 -12.51 3.89 -9.54
C GLY A 26 -11.16 4.49 -9.16
N CYS A 27 -10.65 4.12 -7.98
CA CYS A 27 -9.42 4.67 -7.42
C CYS A 27 -8.14 4.17 -8.11
N TRP A 28 -8.08 2.87 -8.47
CA TRP A 28 -6.90 2.21 -9.05
C TRP A 28 -5.62 2.49 -8.25
N CYS A 29 -5.72 2.57 -6.93
CA CYS A 29 -4.62 2.86 -6.00
C CYS A 29 -3.93 4.25 -6.19
N MET A 30 -4.54 5.17 -6.95
CA MET A 30 -4.00 6.50 -7.20
C MET A 30 -4.17 7.46 -6.00
N TRP A 31 -4.94 7.07 -4.97
CA TRP A 31 -5.36 7.96 -3.87
C TRP A 31 -4.20 8.64 -3.13
N PHE A 32 -3.07 7.96 -2.95
CA PHE A 32 -1.91 8.49 -2.24
C PHE A 32 -0.81 9.02 -3.17
N LEU A 33 -0.90 8.70 -4.46
CA LEU A 33 0.04 9.12 -5.49
C LEU A 33 -0.26 10.52 -6.02
N LEU A 34 -1.55 10.90 -6.08
CA LEU A 34 -2.02 12.11 -6.74
C LEU A 34 -2.80 13.02 -5.78
N PRO A 35 -2.91 14.33 -6.10
CA PRO A 35 -3.87 15.23 -5.46
C PRO A 35 -5.30 14.69 -5.57
N VAL A 36 -6.12 14.91 -4.53
CA VAL A 36 -7.51 14.39 -4.46
C VAL A 36 -8.33 14.77 -5.70
N ARG A 37 -8.22 16.04 -6.14
CA ARG A 37 -8.93 16.54 -7.33
C ARG A 37 -8.61 15.72 -8.59
N ASP A 38 -7.34 15.33 -8.75
CA ASP A 38 -6.87 14.62 -9.95
C ASP A 38 -7.27 13.15 -9.92
N VAL A 39 -7.32 12.53 -8.71
CA VAL A 39 -7.88 11.18 -8.53
C VAL A 39 -9.38 11.19 -8.82
N GLN A 40 -10.11 12.19 -8.33
CA GLN A 40 -11.56 12.30 -8.54
C GLN A 40 -11.91 12.58 -10.00
N ALA A 41 -11.18 13.48 -10.65
CA ALA A 41 -11.34 13.77 -12.07
C ALA A 41 -11.02 12.57 -12.98
N GLY A 42 -10.09 11.71 -12.55
CA GLY A 42 -9.68 10.51 -13.29
C GLY A 42 -10.38 9.22 -12.85
N TRP A 43 -11.45 9.32 -12.03
CA TRP A 43 -12.12 8.15 -11.45
C TRP A 43 -12.59 7.14 -12.51
N GLY A 44 -12.09 5.92 -12.45
CA GLY A 44 -12.32 4.87 -13.45
C GLY A 44 -11.18 4.74 -14.45
N ASP A 45 -11.46 4.88 -15.73
CA ASP A 45 -10.54 4.52 -16.83
C ASP A 45 -9.26 5.36 -16.88
N THR A 46 -9.34 6.65 -16.54
CA THR A 46 -8.13 7.49 -16.50
C THR A 46 -7.17 7.03 -15.38
N ASN A 47 -7.71 6.70 -14.20
CA ASN A 47 -6.89 6.17 -13.11
C ASN A 47 -6.38 4.75 -13.44
N ARG A 48 -7.15 3.97 -14.19
CA ARG A 48 -6.71 2.68 -14.72
C ARG A 48 -5.48 2.84 -15.61
N GLY A 49 -5.53 3.72 -16.60
CA GLY A 49 -4.38 3.98 -17.47
C GLY A 49 -3.13 4.44 -16.71
N ARG A 50 -3.30 5.28 -15.67
CA ARG A 50 -2.19 5.66 -14.77
C ARG A 50 -1.61 4.49 -13.99
N PHE A 51 -2.47 3.56 -13.56
CA PHE A 51 -2.02 2.34 -12.89
C PHE A 51 -1.26 1.41 -13.84
N GLU A 52 -1.71 1.29 -15.09
CA GLU A 52 -1.02 0.53 -16.13
C GLU A 52 0.36 1.12 -16.44
N MET A 53 0.49 2.45 -16.49
CA MET A 53 1.79 3.14 -16.59
C MET A 53 2.67 2.86 -15.36
N LEU A 54 2.10 2.86 -14.14
CA LEU A 54 2.82 2.50 -12.92
C LEU A 54 3.40 1.07 -13.01
N ALA A 55 2.67 0.14 -13.64
CA ALA A 55 3.12 -1.24 -13.82
C ALA A 55 4.25 -1.40 -14.85
N THR A 56 4.36 -0.48 -15.81
CA THR A 56 5.31 -0.58 -16.93
C THR A 56 6.53 0.32 -16.79
N GLU A 57 6.37 1.48 -16.15
CA GLU A 57 7.37 2.57 -16.19
C GLU A 57 8.09 2.79 -14.85
N THR A 58 7.68 2.11 -13.76
CA THR A 58 8.26 2.37 -12.45
C THR A 58 9.21 1.28 -11.96
N SER A 59 10.36 1.72 -11.47
CA SER A 59 11.28 0.91 -10.67
C SER A 59 11.59 1.66 -9.37
N PRO A 60 11.45 1.03 -8.22
CA PRO A 60 10.87 -0.28 -7.95
C PRO A 60 9.37 -0.36 -8.30
N PRO A 61 8.75 -1.56 -8.39
CA PRO A 61 7.33 -1.73 -8.72
C PRO A 61 6.40 -1.00 -7.75
N GLY A 62 5.18 -0.65 -8.24
CA GLY A 62 4.19 0.10 -7.47
C GLY A 62 3.52 -0.66 -6.34
N GLY A 63 3.71 -1.98 -6.27
CA GLY A 63 3.13 -2.83 -5.24
C GLY A 63 3.30 -4.31 -5.50
N LEU A 64 2.70 -5.13 -4.63
CA LEU A 64 2.71 -6.58 -4.69
C LEU A 64 1.29 -7.14 -4.85
N LEU A 65 1.16 -8.20 -5.63
CA LEU A 65 -0.06 -8.99 -5.78
C LEU A 65 0.09 -10.34 -5.10
N ALA A 66 -0.92 -10.76 -4.33
CA ALA A 66 -1.02 -12.07 -3.73
C ALA A 66 -1.96 -12.97 -4.53
N TYR A 67 -1.56 -14.22 -4.76
CA TYR A 67 -2.28 -15.19 -5.57
C TYR A 67 -2.67 -16.42 -4.74
N GLN A 68 -3.88 -16.91 -4.98
CA GLN A 68 -4.36 -18.21 -4.53
C GLN A 68 -4.96 -18.95 -5.74
N ASP A 69 -4.54 -20.18 -5.96
CA ASP A 69 -5.03 -21.03 -7.06
C ASP A 69 -4.96 -20.32 -8.44
N GLY A 70 -3.85 -19.61 -8.69
CA GLY A 70 -3.61 -18.85 -9.90
C GLY A 70 -4.43 -17.56 -10.07
N LYS A 71 -5.18 -17.14 -9.05
CA LYS A 71 -6.02 -15.95 -9.08
C LYS A 71 -5.50 -14.87 -8.14
N ALA A 72 -5.43 -13.62 -8.60
CA ALA A 72 -5.09 -12.48 -7.75
C ALA A 72 -6.21 -12.23 -6.72
N VAL A 73 -5.85 -12.30 -5.44
CA VAL A 73 -6.76 -12.15 -4.30
C VAL A 73 -6.42 -11.00 -3.37
N GLY A 74 -5.20 -10.47 -3.48
CA GLY A 74 -4.72 -9.39 -2.62
C GLY A 74 -3.76 -8.44 -3.34
N TRP A 75 -3.73 -7.21 -2.88
CA TRP A 75 -2.86 -6.14 -3.33
C TRP A 75 -2.29 -5.38 -2.14
N CYS A 76 -1.04 -4.97 -2.23
CA CYS A 76 -0.38 -4.05 -1.33
C CYS A 76 0.41 -3.02 -2.13
N ALA A 77 0.06 -1.74 -2.03
CA ALA A 77 0.85 -0.66 -2.61
C ALA A 77 2.12 -0.45 -1.79
N MET A 78 3.24 -0.21 -2.46
CA MET A 78 4.54 0.05 -1.82
C MET A 78 5.43 0.94 -2.68
N GLY A 79 6.43 1.51 -2.05
CA GLY A 79 7.53 2.19 -2.73
C GLY A 79 8.15 3.31 -1.91
N PRO A 80 9.22 3.93 -2.43
CA PRO A 80 9.90 5.01 -1.72
C PRO A 80 8.93 6.15 -1.41
N ARG A 81 9.14 6.82 -0.29
CA ARG A 81 8.30 7.91 0.23
C ARG A 81 8.11 9.03 -0.81
N THR A 82 9.13 9.27 -1.63
CA THR A 82 9.10 10.23 -2.74
C THR A 82 8.00 9.95 -3.78
N ARG A 83 7.59 8.69 -3.93
CA ARG A 83 6.48 8.30 -4.83
C ARG A 83 5.12 8.79 -4.33
N TYR A 84 4.98 9.06 -3.05
CA TYR A 84 3.70 9.36 -2.39
C TYR A 84 3.66 10.79 -1.81
N PRO A 85 3.79 11.83 -2.64
CA PRO A 85 3.93 13.22 -2.16
C PRO A 85 2.75 13.66 -1.30
N ARG A 86 1.55 13.16 -1.57
CA ARG A 86 0.37 13.46 -0.77
C ARG A 86 0.44 12.85 0.64
N ALA A 87 0.90 11.61 0.76
CA ALA A 87 1.05 10.98 2.07
C ALA A 87 2.24 11.59 2.83
N ALA A 88 3.37 11.78 2.17
CA ALA A 88 4.57 12.38 2.75
C ALA A 88 4.33 13.83 3.24
N GLY A 89 3.51 14.61 2.54
CA GLY A 89 3.15 15.98 2.93
C GLY A 89 2.06 16.06 4.02
N SER A 90 1.51 14.95 4.48
CA SER A 90 0.41 14.92 5.46
C SER A 90 0.92 14.61 6.86
N LYS A 91 0.73 15.53 7.81
CA LYS A 91 1.02 15.31 9.24
C LYS A 91 0.23 14.15 9.88
N LEU A 92 -0.80 13.65 9.20
CA LEU A 92 -1.60 12.48 9.64
C LEU A 92 -1.03 11.14 9.14
N MET A 93 -0.10 11.18 8.18
CA MET A 93 0.38 9.98 7.46
C MET A 93 1.90 9.82 7.52
N ALA A 94 2.64 10.90 7.81
CA ALA A 94 4.08 10.86 7.91
C ALA A 94 4.59 11.73 9.06
N GLN A 95 5.61 11.23 9.74
CA GLN A 95 6.52 12.03 10.55
C GLN A 95 7.81 12.15 9.72
N ARG A 96 7.86 13.21 8.90
CA ARG A 96 8.81 13.29 7.81
C ARG A 96 10.13 13.90 8.23
N ASP A 97 11.22 13.20 7.95
CA ASP A 97 12.52 13.77 7.71
C ASP A 97 12.77 13.76 6.19
N PRO A 98 12.93 14.91 5.52
CA PRO A 98 13.16 14.98 4.09
C PRO A 98 14.43 14.26 3.62
N ASP A 99 15.45 14.18 4.46
CA ASP A 99 16.73 13.56 4.13
C ASP A 99 16.62 12.04 4.01
N GLU A 100 15.59 11.44 4.63
CA GLU A 100 15.28 10.01 4.53
C GLU A 100 14.31 9.64 3.38
N ASP A 101 13.74 10.61 2.65
CA ASP A 101 12.61 10.35 1.74
C ASP A 101 12.91 9.35 0.62
N ALA A 102 14.16 9.22 0.19
CA ALA A 102 14.56 8.27 -0.83
C ALA A 102 14.66 6.83 -0.29
N ASP A 103 15.07 6.70 0.97
CA ASP A 103 15.45 5.41 1.57
C ASP A 103 14.35 4.80 2.43
N VAL A 104 13.34 5.60 2.81
CA VAL A 104 12.16 5.13 3.54
C VAL A 104 11.03 4.82 2.56
N TRP A 105 10.46 3.63 2.70
CA TRP A 105 9.34 3.19 1.88
C TRP A 105 8.01 3.28 2.61
N PHE A 106 6.94 3.58 1.87
CA PHE A 106 5.57 3.58 2.37
C PHE A 106 4.80 2.33 1.94
N VAL A 107 3.90 1.92 2.85
CA VAL A 107 2.81 0.99 2.59
C VAL A 107 1.47 1.72 2.80
N PRO A 108 0.95 2.40 1.77
CA PRO A 108 -0.21 3.28 1.94
C PRO A 108 -1.56 2.58 1.76
N CYS A 109 -1.62 1.42 1.11
CA CYS A 109 -2.89 0.83 0.74
C CYS A 109 -2.82 -0.69 0.60
N PHE A 110 -3.84 -1.36 1.16
CA PHE A 110 -4.11 -2.79 0.94
C PHE A 110 -5.48 -2.98 0.32
N PHE A 111 -5.61 -4.00 -0.50
CA PHE A 111 -6.92 -4.50 -0.91
C PHE A 111 -6.91 -6.02 -0.94
N VAL A 112 -7.93 -6.65 -0.36
CA VAL A 112 -8.15 -8.09 -0.40
C VAL A 112 -9.57 -8.35 -0.89
N ARG A 113 -9.70 -9.23 -1.88
CA ARG A 113 -10.97 -9.69 -2.46
C ARG A 113 -11.89 -10.20 -1.34
N THR A 114 -13.16 -9.85 -1.41
CA THR A 114 -14.11 -10.07 -0.30
C THR A 114 -14.15 -11.53 0.15
N GLY A 115 -14.15 -12.48 -0.78
CA GLY A 115 -14.18 -13.93 -0.48
C GLY A 115 -12.89 -14.49 0.11
N SER A 116 -11.76 -13.76 0.00
CA SER A 116 -10.45 -14.20 0.48
C SER A 116 -10.00 -13.49 1.77
N ARG A 117 -10.87 -12.69 2.38
CA ARG A 117 -10.55 -11.98 3.63
C ARG A 117 -10.44 -12.94 4.82
N ARG A 118 -9.74 -12.52 5.87
CA ARG A 118 -9.47 -13.29 7.12
C ARG A 118 -8.59 -14.53 6.93
N ALA A 119 -7.89 -14.63 5.80
CA ALA A 119 -6.93 -15.70 5.50
C ALA A 119 -5.46 -15.27 5.71
N GLY A 120 -5.20 -14.20 6.47
CA GLY A 120 -3.84 -13.70 6.73
C GLY A 120 -3.15 -13.04 5.53
N ILE A 121 -3.85 -12.81 4.40
CA ILE A 121 -3.27 -12.30 3.15
C ILE A 121 -2.60 -10.93 3.36
N THR A 122 -3.23 -10.03 4.10
CA THR A 122 -2.69 -8.69 4.36
C THR A 122 -1.37 -8.75 5.14
N GLU A 123 -1.27 -9.67 6.10
CA GLU A 123 -0.04 -9.87 6.87
C GLU A 123 1.08 -10.43 5.99
N GLN A 124 0.79 -11.42 5.15
CA GLN A 124 1.76 -11.99 4.24
C GLN A 124 2.24 -10.96 3.21
N LEU A 125 1.34 -10.12 2.67
CA LEU A 125 1.70 -9.01 1.80
C LEU A 125 2.61 -8.00 2.50
N LEU A 126 2.29 -7.60 3.74
CA LEU A 126 3.11 -6.65 4.49
C LEU A 126 4.51 -7.20 4.78
N ARG A 127 4.60 -8.48 5.17
CA ARG A 127 5.91 -9.17 5.34
C ARG A 127 6.71 -9.23 4.06
N ALA A 128 6.05 -9.51 2.93
CA ALA A 128 6.70 -9.53 1.62
C ALA A 128 7.19 -8.13 1.19
N VAL A 129 6.42 -7.07 1.47
CA VAL A 129 6.88 -5.69 1.22
C VAL A 129 8.12 -5.37 2.04
N VAL A 130 8.15 -5.75 3.31
CA VAL A 130 9.32 -5.52 4.19
C VAL A 130 10.57 -6.22 3.64
N ALA A 131 10.44 -7.48 3.24
CA ALA A 131 11.55 -8.22 2.63
C ALA A 131 12.00 -7.56 1.32
N TYR A 132 11.06 -7.27 0.43
CA TYR A 132 11.33 -6.66 -0.86
C TYR A 132 12.01 -5.28 -0.72
N ALA A 133 11.53 -4.43 0.19
CA ALA A 133 12.12 -3.12 0.45
C ALA A 133 13.58 -3.24 0.94
N GLY A 134 13.86 -4.17 1.86
CA GLY A 134 15.21 -4.44 2.35
C GLY A 134 16.16 -4.91 1.23
N GLU A 135 15.72 -5.83 0.38
CA GLU A 135 16.48 -6.30 -0.78
C GLU A 135 16.78 -5.17 -1.81
N HIS A 136 16.00 -4.07 -1.76
CA HIS A 136 16.14 -2.93 -2.65
C HIS A 136 16.69 -1.66 -1.95
N GLY A 137 17.38 -1.85 -0.82
CA GLY A 137 18.16 -0.81 -0.16
C GLY A 137 17.35 0.18 0.69
N ALA A 138 16.08 -0.14 0.99
CA ALA A 138 15.33 0.69 1.92
C ALA A 138 15.91 0.56 3.35
N THR A 139 15.99 1.68 4.06
CA THR A 139 16.44 1.72 5.47
C THR A 139 15.29 1.46 6.44
N ALA A 140 14.07 1.80 6.04
CA ALA A 140 12.88 1.57 6.83
C ALA A 140 11.63 1.44 5.95
N VAL A 141 10.60 0.81 6.51
CA VAL A 141 9.24 0.81 5.95
C VAL A 141 8.30 1.49 6.93
N GLU A 142 7.45 2.38 6.42
CA GLU A 142 6.42 3.08 7.19
C GLU A 142 5.02 2.80 6.66
N GLY A 143 4.06 2.86 7.58
CA GLY A 143 2.64 2.86 7.27
C GLY A 143 1.88 3.76 8.24
N PHE A 144 0.64 4.07 7.89
CA PHE A 144 -0.24 4.92 8.70
C PHE A 144 -1.59 4.25 8.95
N PRO A 145 -1.57 3.05 9.59
CA PRO A 145 -2.78 2.28 9.84
C PRO A 145 -3.74 2.99 10.79
N LEU A 146 -4.93 2.41 10.90
CA LEU A 146 -5.89 2.82 11.92
C LEU A 146 -5.43 2.36 13.29
N ALA A 147 -5.53 3.25 14.28
CA ALA A 147 -5.24 2.94 15.66
C ALA A 147 -6.29 1.94 16.20
N GLY A 148 -5.81 0.92 16.95
CA GLY A 148 -6.65 -0.14 17.48
C GLY A 148 -7.15 -1.11 16.41
N ASP A 149 -8.11 -1.95 16.79
CA ASP A 149 -8.66 -3.07 16.00
C ASP A 149 -10.12 -2.87 15.57
N GLY A 150 -10.65 -1.67 15.79
CA GLY A 150 -12.05 -1.34 15.48
C GLY A 150 -12.38 -1.35 13.99
N PRO A 151 -13.59 -1.78 13.58
CA PRO A 151 -14.01 -1.79 12.19
C PRO A 151 -14.33 -0.37 11.72
N HIS A 152 -13.39 0.23 11.00
CA HIS A 152 -13.61 1.51 10.32
C HIS A 152 -14.00 1.28 8.87
N LYS A 153 -15.24 1.62 8.49
CA LYS A 153 -15.78 1.36 7.15
C LYS A 153 -15.05 2.15 6.04
N THR A 154 -14.56 3.34 6.35
CA THR A 154 -13.99 4.27 5.36
C THR A 154 -12.51 4.09 5.11
N ASP A 155 -11.74 3.65 6.10
CA ASP A 155 -10.27 3.63 6.04
C ASP A 155 -9.66 2.22 6.08
N ARG A 156 -10.46 1.19 5.82
CA ARG A 156 -10.06 -0.23 5.87
C ARG A 156 -8.91 -0.61 4.94
N TYR A 157 -8.56 0.26 4.01
CA TYR A 157 -7.46 0.04 3.07
C TYR A 157 -6.08 0.36 3.66
N LEU A 158 -6.02 1.00 4.82
CA LEU A 158 -4.76 1.39 5.48
C LEU A 158 -4.16 0.29 6.37
N GLY A 159 -4.91 -0.78 6.59
CA GLY A 159 -4.55 -1.77 7.62
C GLY A 159 -4.87 -1.30 9.03
N THR A 160 -4.46 -2.08 10.02
CA THR A 160 -4.70 -1.83 11.45
C THR A 160 -3.39 -1.85 12.24
N GLU A 161 -3.35 -1.16 13.36
CA GLU A 161 -2.19 -1.14 14.24
C GLU A 161 -1.74 -2.56 14.68
N PRO A 162 -2.64 -3.48 15.10
CA PRO A 162 -2.24 -4.86 15.41
C PRO A 162 -1.61 -5.61 14.25
N LEU A 163 -2.07 -5.39 13.01
CA LEU A 163 -1.49 -6.00 11.81
C LEU A 163 -0.02 -5.56 11.63
N PHE A 164 0.24 -4.25 11.73
CA PHE A 164 1.59 -3.71 11.59
C PHE A 164 2.49 -4.17 12.75
N ALA A 165 1.99 -4.17 13.99
CA ALA A 165 2.73 -4.66 15.15
C ALA A 165 3.12 -6.13 15.01
N ALA A 166 2.22 -7.00 14.51
CA ALA A 166 2.50 -8.41 14.23
C ALA A 166 3.59 -8.61 13.15
N CYS A 167 3.81 -7.60 12.30
CA CYS A 167 4.87 -7.56 11.30
C CYS A 167 6.15 -6.84 11.79
N GLY A 168 6.27 -6.52 13.08
CA GLY A 168 7.47 -5.92 13.67
C GLY A 168 7.59 -4.41 13.50
N PHE A 169 6.49 -3.71 13.23
CA PHE A 169 6.45 -2.26 13.21
C PHE A 169 6.21 -1.72 14.62
N THR A 170 6.78 -0.57 14.93
CA THR A 170 6.58 0.20 16.16
C THR A 170 5.91 1.53 15.87
N ALA A 171 5.08 2.01 16.79
CA ALA A 171 4.46 3.33 16.65
C ALA A 171 5.49 4.43 16.89
N ILE A 172 5.65 5.35 15.93
CA ILE A 172 6.55 6.50 16.03
C ILE A 172 5.79 7.81 16.27
N ALA A 173 4.50 7.87 15.91
CA ALA A 173 3.64 9.01 16.20
C ALA A 173 2.17 8.61 16.28
N ARG A 174 1.38 9.41 17.01
CA ARG A 174 -0.08 9.30 17.10
C ARG A 174 -0.71 10.67 16.83
N PRO A 175 -0.84 11.06 15.55
CA PRO A 175 -1.33 12.39 15.20
C PRO A 175 -2.79 12.63 15.62
N THR A 176 -3.58 11.58 15.76
CA THR A 176 -4.94 11.63 16.34
C THR A 176 -5.25 10.33 17.09
N PRO A 177 -6.32 10.27 17.92
CA PRO A 177 -6.73 9.03 18.58
C PRO A 177 -7.05 7.88 17.61
N ARG A 178 -7.32 8.19 16.34
CA ARG A 178 -7.70 7.20 15.32
C ARG A 178 -6.58 6.87 14.32
N ARG A 179 -5.43 7.54 14.42
CA ARG A 179 -4.30 7.41 13.49
C ARG A 179 -3.02 7.15 14.23
N VAL A 180 -2.27 6.19 13.75
CA VAL A 180 -0.92 5.90 14.21
C VAL A 180 0.00 5.85 12.99
N ILE A 181 1.20 6.39 13.13
CA ILE A 181 2.28 6.23 12.16
C ILE A 181 3.19 5.17 12.74
N MET A 182 3.41 4.12 11.97
CA MET A 182 4.22 2.97 12.38
C MET A 182 5.39 2.79 11.45
N ARG A 183 6.54 2.45 12.01
CA ARG A 183 7.81 2.27 11.30
C ARG A 183 8.45 0.95 11.68
N ARG A 184 9.08 0.30 10.71
CA ARG A 184 9.97 -0.83 10.92
C ARG A 184 11.31 -0.49 10.28
N GLU A 185 12.35 -0.43 11.12
CA GLU A 185 13.73 -0.30 10.66
C GLU A 185 14.15 -1.62 9.98
N LEU A 186 14.93 -1.49 8.92
CA LEU A 186 15.52 -2.61 8.20
C LEU A 186 17.00 -2.64 8.52
N ALA A 187 17.46 -3.77 9.08
CA ALA A 187 18.90 -3.99 9.29
C ALA A 187 19.54 -4.30 7.94
N TYR A 188 20.68 -3.69 7.68
CA TYR A 188 21.58 -4.07 6.60
C TYR A 188 22.36 -5.34 6.98
#